data_2210f97952f997c449dca5c0ea9d7656
#
_entry.id   2210f97952f997c449dca5c0ea9d7656
#
_cell.length_a   1.000
_cell.length_b   1.000
_cell.length_c   1.000
_cell.angle_alpha   90.00
_cell.angle_beta   90.00
_cell.angle_gamma   90.00
#
_symmetry.space_group_name_H-M   'P 1'
#
loop_
_entity.id
_entity.type
_entity.pdbx_description
1 polymer ?
#
loop_
_entity_poly.entity_id
_entity_poly.type
_entity_poly.pdbx_seq_one_letter_code
_entity_poly.pdbx_strand_id
1 'polypeptide(L)'
;MDSENTFVDTLKSYSSIIVFSLITISFLYWFYENIIKDSSQNNNNIINNNLIYNNNLQNNQRLELRNIKQKMTISINGLLFFNSKVTNDDLPKIYETLDSLSDKYNLFLIVKLENNDEIYKIKDEILEKLEPIIEDNIVYKHRILFCTTNDGLCAMIRSLDPIIHIEFDDYVVINLIRYINEFWFINSKMDKEIKEIHNKIEKDTNNAKLDTKDLMKKIKFYKSIDEMLSKL
;
A
#
# COMPACT_ATOMS: atom_id res chain seq x y z
N MET A 1 -30.89 28.47 46.50
CA MET A 1 -29.85 29.01 45.59
C MET A 1 -29.18 27.96 44.71
N ASP A 2 -29.47 26.66 44.88
CA ASP A 2 -28.76 25.58 44.14
C ASP A 2 -29.40 25.15 42.80
N SER A 3 -30.66 25.57 42.53
CA SER A 3 -31.37 25.19 41.31
C SER A 3 -30.99 26.02 40.05
N GLU A 4 -30.55 27.24 40.24
CA GLU A 4 -30.16 28.11 39.12
C GLU A 4 -28.80 27.73 38.49
N ASN A 5 -27.87 27.24 39.31
CA ASN A 5 -26.55 26.81 38.83
C ASN A 5 -26.64 25.54 37.98
N THR A 6 -27.50 24.59 38.32
CA THR A 6 -27.70 23.35 37.55
C THR A 6 -28.32 23.61 36.18
N PHE A 7 -29.20 24.60 36.05
CA PHE A 7 -29.81 24.95 34.77
C PHE A 7 -28.82 25.61 33.81
N VAL A 8 -27.96 26.49 34.32
CA VAL A 8 -26.93 27.15 33.52
C VAL A 8 -25.87 26.15 33.01
N ASP A 9 -25.46 25.19 33.84
CA ASP A 9 -24.51 24.15 33.45
C ASP A 9 -25.10 23.17 32.42
N THR A 10 -26.38 22.88 32.53
CA THR A 10 -27.10 22.08 31.53
C THR A 10 -27.16 22.80 30.18
N LEU A 11 -27.48 24.10 30.15
CA LEU A 11 -27.50 24.90 28.92
C LEU A 11 -26.10 25.01 28.25
N LYS A 12 -25.04 25.14 29.06
CA LYS A 12 -23.65 25.12 28.52
C LYS A 12 -23.29 23.78 27.89
N SER A 13 -23.73 22.68 28.51
CA SER A 13 -23.51 21.33 27.95
C SER A 13 -24.21 21.15 26.59
N TYR A 14 -25.46 21.57 26.46
CA TYR A 14 -26.20 21.51 25.19
C TYR A 14 -25.60 22.43 24.12
N SER A 15 -25.13 23.63 24.47
CA SER A 15 -24.48 24.52 23.51
C SER A 15 -23.19 23.93 22.95
N SER A 16 -22.41 23.23 23.79
CA SER A 16 -21.21 22.52 23.38
C SER A 16 -21.52 21.40 22.37
N ILE A 17 -22.53 20.60 22.63
CA ILE A 17 -22.97 19.50 21.75
C ILE A 17 -23.43 20.06 20.39
N ILE A 18 -24.18 21.15 20.37
CA ILE A 18 -24.64 21.78 19.13
C ILE A 18 -23.44 22.30 18.31
N VAL A 19 -22.48 22.94 18.95
CA VAL A 19 -21.27 23.43 18.26
C VAL A 19 -20.48 22.28 17.64
N PHE A 20 -20.26 21.20 18.39
CA PHE A 20 -19.57 20.00 17.87
C PHE A 20 -20.31 19.37 16.69
N SER A 21 -21.64 19.27 16.76
CA SER A 21 -22.43 18.72 15.65
C SER A 21 -22.37 19.59 14.39
N LEU A 22 -22.36 20.91 14.53
CA LEU A 22 -22.22 21.82 13.39
C LEU A 22 -20.82 21.73 12.76
N ILE A 23 -19.77 21.59 13.56
CA ILE A 23 -18.40 21.41 13.05
C ILE A 23 -18.29 20.09 12.28
N THR A 24 -18.84 18.98 12.81
CA THR A 24 -18.81 17.69 12.13
C THR A 24 -19.59 17.70 10.81
N ILE A 25 -20.77 18.33 10.78
CA ILE A 25 -21.57 18.46 9.55
C ILE A 25 -20.81 19.31 8.51
N SER A 26 -20.19 20.42 8.93
CA SER A 26 -19.40 21.27 8.04
C SER A 26 -18.19 20.54 7.47
N PHE A 27 -17.52 19.73 8.28
CA PHE A 27 -16.40 18.90 7.86
C PHE A 27 -16.83 17.82 6.85
N LEU A 28 -17.94 17.13 7.11
CA LEU A 28 -18.50 16.12 6.20
C LEU A 28 -18.94 16.75 4.86
N TYR A 29 -19.53 17.94 4.91
CA TYR A 29 -19.89 18.68 3.71
C TYR A 29 -18.66 19.09 2.90
N TRP A 30 -17.64 19.65 3.56
CA TRP A 30 -16.38 20.00 2.90
C TRP A 30 -15.69 18.76 2.29
N PHE A 31 -15.68 17.63 3.02
CA PHE A 31 -15.13 16.39 2.53
C PHE A 31 -15.88 15.87 1.30
N TYR A 32 -17.21 15.93 1.32
CA TYR A 32 -18.04 15.56 0.18
C TYR A 32 -17.74 16.43 -1.05
N GLU A 33 -17.75 17.76 -0.89
CA GLU A 33 -17.51 18.70 -2.00
C GLU A 33 -16.11 18.56 -2.60
N ASN A 34 -15.08 18.40 -1.78
CA ASN A 34 -13.70 18.45 -2.26
C ASN A 34 -13.10 17.08 -2.59
N ILE A 35 -13.67 15.98 -2.11
CA ILE A 35 -13.11 14.64 -2.33
C ILE A 35 -14.06 13.74 -3.13
N ILE A 36 -15.32 13.68 -2.74
CA ILE A 36 -16.26 12.74 -3.35
C ILE A 36 -16.82 13.31 -4.66
N LYS A 37 -17.18 14.58 -4.67
CA LYS A 37 -17.75 15.21 -5.87
C LYS A 37 -16.74 15.34 -7.00
N ASP A 38 -15.48 15.70 -6.68
CA ASP A 38 -14.41 15.75 -7.68
C ASP A 38 -14.09 14.36 -8.24
N SER A 39 -14.11 13.33 -7.39
CA SER A 39 -13.95 11.93 -7.83
C SER A 39 -15.10 11.48 -8.73
N SER A 40 -16.33 11.89 -8.45
CA SER A 40 -17.51 11.55 -9.24
C SER A 40 -17.54 12.31 -10.58
N GLN A 41 -17.12 13.56 -10.62
CA GLN A 41 -17.03 14.33 -11.86
C GLN A 41 -15.91 13.82 -12.77
N ASN A 42 -14.76 13.44 -12.20
CA ASN A 42 -13.70 12.82 -12.98
C ASN A 42 -14.13 11.47 -13.58
N ASN A 43 -14.85 10.64 -12.83
CA ASN A 43 -15.36 9.37 -13.33
C ASN A 43 -16.43 9.57 -14.43
N ASN A 44 -17.32 10.55 -14.27
CA ASN A 44 -18.34 10.86 -15.29
C ASN A 44 -17.73 11.48 -16.55
N ASN A 45 -16.69 12.30 -16.42
CA ASN A 45 -15.95 12.83 -17.57
C ASN A 45 -15.17 11.74 -18.30
N ILE A 46 -14.61 10.78 -17.58
CA ILE A 46 -13.94 9.61 -18.18
C ILE A 46 -14.96 8.73 -18.91
N ILE A 47 -16.15 8.51 -18.34
CA ILE A 47 -17.21 7.70 -18.97
C ILE A 47 -17.79 8.41 -20.20
N ASN A 48 -18.06 9.72 -20.12
CA ASN A 48 -18.62 10.49 -21.24
C ASN A 48 -17.59 10.69 -22.37
N ASN A 49 -16.32 10.92 -22.04
CA ASN A 49 -15.26 10.98 -23.04
C ASN A 49 -15.05 9.61 -23.69
N ASN A 50 -15.16 8.50 -22.95
CA ASN A 50 -15.09 7.15 -23.51
C ASN A 50 -16.29 6.84 -24.44
N LEU A 51 -17.49 7.39 -24.19
CA LEU A 51 -18.66 7.19 -25.06
C LEU A 51 -18.56 8.03 -26.35
N ILE A 52 -18.02 9.25 -26.31
CA ILE A 52 -17.82 10.10 -27.49
C ILE A 52 -16.65 9.62 -28.35
N TYR A 53 -15.59 9.08 -27.75
CA TYR A 53 -14.42 8.53 -28.45
C TYR A 53 -14.65 7.16 -29.06
N ASN A 54 -15.60 6.35 -28.56
CA ASN A 54 -15.84 4.97 -29.03
C ASN A 54 -16.32 4.85 -30.48
N ASN A 55 -16.81 5.91 -31.12
CA ASN A 55 -17.27 5.87 -32.50
C ASN A 55 -16.17 6.09 -33.56
N ASN A 56 -14.96 6.58 -33.17
CA ASN A 56 -13.90 6.87 -34.15
C ASN A 56 -12.54 6.21 -33.88
N LEU A 57 -12.38 5.37 -32.84
CA LEU A 57 -11.06 4.93 -32.36
C LEU A 57 -10.90 3.43 -32.11
N GLN A 58 -11.74 2.56 -32.70
CA GLN A 58 -11.68 1.12 -32.42
C GLN A 58 -10.34 0.43 -32.69
N ASN A 59 -9.45 1.03 -33.46
CA ASN A 59 -8.15 0.40 -33.78
C ASN A 59 -6.95 0.98 -33.00
N ASN A 60 -6.99 2.24 -32.54
CA ASN A 60 -5.88 2.83 -31.78
C ASN A 60 -6.02 2.70 -30.24
N GLN A 61 -7.24 2.64 -29.72
CA GLN A 61 -7.48 2.52 -28.28
C GLN A 61 -7.12 1.18 -27.66
N ARG A 62 -7.13 0.08 -28.45
CA ARG A 62 -6.64 -1.23 -27.97
C ARG A 62 -5.15 -1.23 -27.65
N LEU A 63 -4.38 -0.31 -28.24
CA LEU A 63 -2.95 -0.17 -27.95
C LEU A 63 -2.68 0.69 -26.71
N GLU A 64 -3.48 1.73 -26.45
CA GLU A 64 -3.30 2.59 -25.28
C GLU A 64 -3.77 1.93 -23.97
N LEU A 65 -4.86 1.14 -24.00
CA LEU A 65 -5.31 0.36 -22.85
C LEU A 65 -4.31 -0.75 -22.44
N ARG A 66 -3.43 -1.16 -23.34
CA ARG A 66 -2.32 -2.10 -23.03
C ARG A 66 -1.19 -1.45 -22.23
N ASN A 67 -1.12 -0.12 -22.19
CA ASN A 67 -0.03 0.62 -21.52
C ASN A 67 -0.37 1.11 -20.11
N ILE A 68 -1.53 0.74 -19.54
CA ILE A 68 -1.80 1.02 -18.12
C ILE A 68 -0.92 0.08 -17.30
N LYS A 69 0.19 0.61 -16.79
CA LYS A 69 1.06 -0.14 -15.88
C LYS A 69 0.26 -0.64 -14.69
N GLN A 70 0.33 -1.93 -14.43
CA GLN A 70 -0.35 -2.57 -13.30
C GLN A 70 0.29 -2.17 -11.98
N LYS A 71 -0.50 -2.15 -10.90
CA LYS A 71 0.03 -1.81 -9.57
C LYS A 71 0.89 -2.93 -9.03
N MET A 72 2.05 -2.57 -8.51
CA MET A 72 2.93 -3.43 -7.73
C MET A 72 3.22 -2.75 -6.40
N THR A 73 3.14 -3.48 -5.31
CA THR A 73 3.54 -3.01 -3.98
C THR A 73 4.81 -3.71 -3.51
N ILE A 74 5.64 -2.99 -2.79
CA ILE A 74 6.92 -3.48 -2.27
C ILE A 74 7.03 -3.11 -0.80
N SER A 75 7.18 -4.10 0.08
CA SER A 75 7.59 -3.88 1.48
C SER A 75 9.08 -3.56 1.51
N ILE A 76 9.42 -2.27 1.52
CA ILE A 76 10.79 -1.82 1.31
C ILE A 76 11.72 -2.07 2.51
N ASN A 77 11.18 -2.46 3.67
CA ASN A 77 11.98 -2.72 4.86
C ASN A 77 13.09 -3.75 4.63
N GLY A 78 12.81 -4.82 3.91
CA GLY A 78 13.81 -5.82 3.57
C GLY A 78 14.91 -5.34 2.62
N LEU A 79 14.67 -4.22 1.94
CA LEU A 79 15.63 -3.56 1.05
C LEU A 79 16.44 -2.47 1.73
N LEU A 80 15.78 -1.64 2.57
CA LEU A 80 16.38 -0.45 3.19
C LEU A 80 17.00 -0.71 4.55
N PHE A 81 16.48 -1.70 5.28
CA PHE A 81 16.86 -1.86 6.68
C PHE A 81 17.55 -3.21 6.91
N PHE A 82 18.85 -3.19 7.06
CA PHE A 82 19.57 -4.26 7.71
C PHE A 82 19.73 -3.89 9.20
N ASN A 83 19.12 -4.66 10.09
CA ASN A 83 19.14 -4.41 11.56
C ASN A 83 18.66 -3.00 11.97
N SER A 84 17.50 -2.57 11.45
CA SER A 84 16.85 -1.28 11.78
C SER A 84 17.66 -0.03 11.39
N LYS A 85 18.71 -0.16 10.59
CA LYS A 85 19.49 0.97 10.06
C LYS A 85 19.48 0.95 8.55
N VAL A 86 19.21 2.10 7.96
CA VAL A 86 19.35 2.28 6.51
C VAL A 86 20.82 2.26 6.16
N THR A 87 21.24 1.29 5.36
CA THR A 87 22.62 1.20 4.87
C THR A 87 22.75 2.00 3.57
N ASN A 88 23.75 2.85 3.46
CA ASN A 88 24.00 3.64 2.26
C ASN A 88 24.57 2.77 1.12
N ASP A 89 25.19 1.65 1.46
CA ASP A 89 25.88 0.79 0.51
C ASP A 89 24.93 0.07 -0.46
N ASP A 90 23.68 -0.14 -0.04
CA ASP A 90 22.66 -0.84 -0.84
C ASP A 90 21.80 0.10 -1.71
N LEU A 91 21.89 1.43 -1.51
CA LEU A 91 21.05 2.40 -2.23
C LEU A 91 21.17 2.32 -3.77
N PRO A 92 22.36 2.21 -4.36
CA PRO A 92 22.48 2.10 -5.83
C PRO A 92 21.75 0.88 -6.37
N LYS A 93 21.82 -0.25 -5.66
CA LYS A 93 21.13 -1.48 -6.05
C LYS A 93 19.62 -1.38 -5.91
N ILE A 94 19.16 -0.71 -4.86
CA ILE A 94 17.73 -0.43 -4.66
C ILE A 94 17.21 0.45 -5.79
N TYR A 95 17.96 1.50 -6.14
CA TYR A 95 17.63 2.39 -7.25
C TYR A 95 17.50 1.60 -8.57
N GLU A 96 18.49 0.82 -8.94
CA GLU A 96 18.49 -0.01 -10.16
C GLU A 96 17.30 -1.00 -10.16
N THR A 97 17.00 -1.60 -9.01
CA THR A 97 15.87 -2.50 -8.85
C THR A 97 14.54 -1.80 -9.10
N LEU A 98 14.33 -0.65 -8.45
CA LEU A 98 13.08 0.09 -8.57
C LEU A 98 12.91 0.70 -9.96
N ASP A 99 13.99 1.16 -10.58
CA ASP A 99 13.99 1.66 -11.96
C ASP A 99 13.53 0.57 -12.93
N SER A 100 14.17 -0.60 -12.89
CA SER A 100 13.82 -1.76 -13.72
C SER A 100 12.36 -2.22 -13.54
N LEU A 101 11.84 -2.15 -12.32
CA LEU A 101 10.44 -2.49 -12.04
C LEU A 101 9.48 -1.39 -12.48
N SER A 102 9.88 -0.13 -12.38
CA SER A 102 9.07 1.02 -12.75
C SER A 102 8.72 1.05 -14.22
N ASP A 103 9.57 0.49 -15.08
CA ASP A 103 9.30 0.36 -16.51
C ASP A 103 8.05 -0.46 -16.81
N LYS A 104 7.77 -1.47 -15.98
CA LYS A 104 6.67 -2.42 -16.19
C LYS A 104 5.46 -2.16 -15.29
N TYR A 105 5.68 -1.61 -14.09
CA TYR A 105 4.67 -1.51 -13.04
C TYR A 105 4.53 -0.10 -12.48
N ASN A 106 3.35 0.21 -11.97
CA ASN A 106 3.10 1.36 -11.11
C ASN A 106 3.48 0.98 -9.68
N LEU A 107 4.64 1.45 -9.21
CA LEU A 107 5.20 1.07 -7.93
C LEU A 107 4.57 1.85 -6.77
N PHE A 108 4.30 1.12 -5.68
CA PHE A 108 3.96 1.65 -4.36
C PHE A 108 4.93 1.06 -3.35
N LEU A 109 5.63 1.90 -2.62
CA LEU A 109 6.55 1.49 -1.56
C LEU A 109 5.86 1.58 -0.22
N ILE A 110 5.96 0.54 0.59
CA ILE A 110 5.38 0.53 1.93
C ILE A 110 6.51 0.32 2.93
N VAL A 111 6.61 1.25 3.87
CA VAL A 111 7.64 1.27 4.90
C VAL A 111 6.98 1.03 6.25
N LYS A 112 7.38 -0.04 6.92
CA LYS A 112 6.98 -0.27 8.30
C LYS A 112 8.03 0.35 9.24
N LEU A 113 7.63 1.33 10.02
CA LEU A 113 8.46 1.99 11.03
C LEU A 113 8.21 1.38 12.41
N GLU A 114 9.22 1.33 13.24
CA GLU A 114 9.00 1.04 14.65
C GLU A 114 8.28 2.22 15.32
N ASN A 115 7.27 1.91 16.14
CA ASN A 115 6.52 2.94 16.86
C ASN A 115 7.35 3.43 18.05
N ASN A 116 8.07 4.51 17.84
CA ASN A 116 8.90 5.17 18.85
C ASN A 116 8.78 6.71 18.73
N ASP A 117 9.36 7.43 19.67
CA ASP A 117 9.31 8.91 19.72
C ASP A 117 10.05 9.59 18.54
N GLU A 118 10.89 8.84 17.82
CA GLU A 118 11.69 9.34 16.69
C GLU A 118 11.06 9.03 15.32
N ILE A 119 9.82 8.54 15.28
CA ILE A 119 9.17 8.07 14.05
C ILE A 119 9.17 9.09 12.92
N TYR A 120 8.95 10.36 13.24
CA TYR A 120 8.94 11.45 12.24
C TYR A 120 10.34 11.70 11.67
N LYS A 121 11.37 11.68 12.51
CA LYS A 121 12.75 11.82 12.09
C LYS A 121 13.19 10.69 11.16
N ILE A 122 12.87 9.44 11.54
CA ILE A 122 13.17 8.25 10.72
C ILE A 122 12.47 8.33 9.37
N LYS A 123 11.21 8.79 9.35
CA LYS A 123 10.45 8.99 8.12
C LYS A 123 11.12 10.00 7.20
N ASP A 124 11.58 11.13 7.75
CA ASP A 124 12.23 12.19 6.97
C ASP A 124 13.58 11.70 6.42
N GLU A 125 14.38 10.98 7.22
CA GLU A 125 15.63 10.35 6.79
C GLU A 125 15.43 9.35 5.64
N ILE A 126 14.33 8.57 5.68
CA ILE A 126 13.99 7.64 4.60
C ILE A 126 13.62 8.40 3.34
N LEU A 127 12.80 9.44 3.45
CA LEU A 127 12.38 10.24 2.30
C LEU A 127 13.58 10.94 1.66
N GLU A 128 14.52 11.48 2.45
CA GLU A 128 15.77 12.05 1.96
C GLU A 128 16.60 11.02 1.17
N LYS A 129 16.73 9.79 1.68
CA LYS A 129 17.46 8.73 0.98
C LYS A 129 16.77 8.25 -0.30
N LEU A 130 15.45 8.34 -0.36
CA LEU A 130 14.66 8.01 -1.55
C LEU A 130 14.50 9.20 -2.50
N GLU A 131 15.06 10.37 -2.18
CA GLU A 131 14.94 11.57 -3.01
C GLU A 131 15.37 11.36 -4.47
N PRO A 132 16.49 10.70 -4.79
CA PRO A 132 16.86 10.44 -6.18
C PRO A 132 15.80 9.63 -6.94
N ILE A 133 15.16 8.65 -6.28
CA ILE A 133 14.10 7.82 -6.85
C ILE A 133 12.83 8.65 -7.12
N ILE A 134 12.58 9.65 -6.26
CA ILE A 134 11.45 10.57 -6.39
C ILE A 134 11.71 11.59 -7.50
N GLU A 135 12.90 12.18 -7.56
CA GLU A 135 13.29 13.19 -8.56
C GLU A 135 13.30 12.62 -9.97
N ASP A 136 13.77 11.38 -10.14
CA ASP A 136 13.76 10.69 -11.43
C ASP A 136 12.38 10.12 -11.82
N ASN A 137 11.33 10.37 -10.99
CA ASN A 137 9.97 9.89 -11.20
C ASN A 137 9.81 8.37 -11.27
N ILE A 138 10.76 7.61 -10.73
CA ILE A 138 10.68 6.15 -10.61
C ILE A 138 9.51 5.78 -9.69
N VAL A 139 9.41 6.48 -8.55
CA VAL A 139 8.28 6.38 -7.62
C VAL A 139 7.84 7.77 -7.17
N TYR A 140 6.57 8.09 -7.33
CA TYR A 140 6.05 9.37 -6.84
C TYR A 140 5.97 9.40 -5.32
N LYS A 141 6.31 10.55 -4.71
CA LYS A 141 6.32 10.74 -3.24
C LYS A 141 5.03 10.28 -2.55
N HIS A 142 3.87 10.52 -3.15
CA HIS A 142 2.57 10.10 -2.60
C HIS A 142 2.32 8.60 -2.66
N ARG A 143 3.17 7.82 -3.32
CA ARG A 143 3.14 6.36 -3.38
C ARG A 143 4.10 5.70 -2.39
N ILE A 144 4.78 6.49 -1.57
CA ILE A 144 5.60 6.01 -0.46
C ILE A 144 4.75 6.11 0.80
N LEU A 145 4.31 4.96 1.29
CA LEU A 145 3.37 4.84 2.40
C LEU A 145 4.09 4.37 3.65
N PHE A 146 3.63 4.82 4.81
CA PHE A 146 4.23 4.50 6.09
C PHE A 146 3.20 3.89 7.04
N CYS A 147 3.57 2.83 7.75
CA CYS A 147 2.79 2.22 8.82
C CYS A 147 3.69 1.85 10.00
N THR A 148 3.10 1.52 11.14
CA THR A 148 3.83 1.16 12.37
C THR A 148 3.54 -0.25 12.85
N THR A 149 2.60 -0.96 12.22
CA THR A 149 2.19 -2.31 12.63
C THR A 149 2.11 -3.23 11.42
N ASN A 150 2.25 -4.54 11.66
CA ASN A 150 2.05 -5.55 10.62
C ASN A 150 0.61 -5.55 10.09
N ASP A 151 -0.37 -5.34 10.97
CA ASP A 151 -1.77 -5.26 10.56
C ASP A 151 -2.03 -4.02 9.69
N GLY A 152 -1.40 -2.88 10.02
CA GLY A 152 -1.43 -1.67 9.19
C GLY A 152 -0.80 -1.90 7.82
N LEU A 153 0.34 -2.59 7.77
CA LEU A 153 1.00 -3.00 6.53
C LEU A 153 0.06 -3.87 5.68
N CYS A 154 -0.49 -4.93 6.26
CA CYS A 154 -1.43 -5.81 5.58
C CYS A 154 -2.69 -5.07 5.08
N ALA A 155 -3.24 -4.15 5.87
CA ALA A 155 -4.40 -3.36 5.49
C ALA A 155 -4.10 -2.44 4.30
N MET A 156 -2.93 -1.78 4.27
CA MET A 156 -2.50 -0.93 3.17
C MET A 156 -2.31 -1.72 1.88
N ILE A 157 -1.61 -2.86 1.93
CA ILE A 157 -1.39 -3.72 0.76
C ILE A 157 -2.73 -4.16 0.18
N ARG A 158 -3.64 -4.63 1.02
CA ARG A 158 -4.97 -5.08 0.60
C ARG A 158 -5.81 -3.94 0.01
N SER A 159 -5.72 -2.73 0.59
CA SER A 159 -6.44 -1.54 0.09
C SER A 159 -5.93 -1.07 -1.27
N LEU A 160 -4.64 -1.23 -1.55
CA LEU A 160 -4.06 -0.90 -2.84
C LEU A 160 -4.44 -1.89 -3.94
N ASP A 161 -4.80 -3.12 -3.56
CA ASP A 161 -5.17 -4.21 -4.49
C ASP A 161 -4.12 -4.38 -5.61
N PRO A 162 -2.86 -4.70 -5.27
CA PRO A 162 -1.81 -4.89 -6.25
C PRO A 162 -1.95 -6.23 -6.96
N ILE A 163 -1.47 -6.30 -8.21
CA ILE A 163 -1.38 -7.59 -8.91
C ILE A 163 -0.22 -8.43 -8.40
N ILE A 164 0.88 -7.76 -8.00
CA ILE A 164 2.08 -8.38 -7.44
C ILE A 164 2.47 -7.63 -6.18
N HIS A 165 2.85 -8.38 -5.15
CA HIS A 165 3.45 -7.85 -3.93
C HIS A 165 4.81 -8.49 -3.66
N ILE A 166 5.85 -7.65 -3.50
CA ILE A 166 7.20 -8.08 -3.11
C ILE A 166 7.32 -7.99 -1.60
N GLU A 167 7.67 -9.12 -0.96
CA GLU A 167 7.69 -9.25 0.49
C GLU A 167 8.91 -10.02 1.00
N PHE A 168 9.33 -9.71 2.23
CA PHE A 168 10.46 -10.31 2.93
C PHE A 168 10.04 -10.96 4.26
N ASP A 169 8.82 -10.69 4.73
CA ASP A 169 8.25 -11.17 5.99
C ASP A 169 7.18 -12.23 5.73
N ASP A 170 7.37 -13.43 6.27
CA ASP A 170 6.43 -14.55 6.14
C ASP A 170 5.05 -14.26 6.76
N TYR A 171 5.00 -13.45 7.82
CA TYR A 171 3.75 -13.02 8.43
C TYR A 171 2.82 -12.33 7.42
N VAL A 172 3.35 -11.41 6.63
CA VAL A 172 2.56 -10.66 5.64
C VAL A 172 2.04 -11.58 4.54
N VAL A 173 2.91 -12.47 4.04
CA VAL A 173 2.53 -13.46 3.01
C VAL A 173 1.38 -14.33 3.50
N ILE A 174 1.49 -14.90 4.70
CA ILE A 174 0.48 -15.79 5.26
C ILE A 174 -0.86 -15.09 5.42
N ASN A 175 -0.86 -13.85 5.92
CA ASN A 175 -2.10 -13.10 6.15
C ASN A 175 -2.76 -12.59 4.87
N LEU A 176 -2.00 -12.39 3.80
CA LEU A 176 -2.50 -11.77 2.56
C LEU A 176 -2.63 -12.72 1.37
N ILE A 177 -2.13 -13.96 1.45
CA ILE A 177 -2.11 -14.87 0.29
C ILE A 177 -3.49 -15.15 -0.32
N ARG A 178 -4.55 -15.01 0.45
CA ARG A 178 -5.94 -15.18 -0.03
C ARG A 178 -6.41 -14.00 -0.88
N TYR A 179 -5.83 -12.81 -0.68
CA TYR A 179 -6.28 -11.54 -1.24
C TYR A 179 -5.44 -11.08 -2.42
N ILE A 180 -4.16 -11.42 -2.45
CA ILE A 180 -3.21 -10.98 -3.47
C ILE A 180 -3.07 -12.07 -4.55
N ASN A 181 -2.93 -11.63 -5.81
CA ASN A 181 -2.85 -12.56 -6.93
C ASN A 181 -1.48 -13.25 -7.00
N GLU A 182 -0.40 -12.50 -6.78
CA GLU A 182 0.95 -13.03 -6.87
C GLU A 182 1.86 -12.38 -5.81
N PHE A 183 2.64 -13.20 -5.11
CA PHE A 183 3.70 -12.78 -4.20
C PHE A 183 5.07 -13.11 -4.78
N TRP A 184 6.00 -12.18 -4.65
CA TRP A 184 7.42 -12.41 -4.84
C TRP A 184 8.08 -12.35 -3.47
N PHE A 185 8.30 -13.53 -2.91
CA PHE A 185 8.88 -13.65 -1.57
C PHE A 185 10.39 -13.83 -1.67
N ILE A 186 11.13 -12.91 -1.05
CA ILE A 186 12.59 -12.88 -1.10
C ILE A 186 13.14 -13.23 0.26
N ASN A 187 13.86 -14.37 0.35
CA ASN A 187 14.50 -14.77 1.58
C ASN A 187 15.69 -15.69 1.34
N SER A 188 16.84 -15.36 1.95
CA SER A 188 18.07 -16.16 1.83
C SER A 188 18.00 -17.54 2.48
N LYS A 189 17.08 -17.73 3.46
CA LYS A 189 16.88 -19.02 4.18
C LYS A 189 15.74 -19.85 3.61
N MET A 190 15.52 -19.79 2.33
CA MET A 190 14.36 -20.24 1.58
C MET A 190 13.82 -21.64 1.97
N ASP A 191 14.70 -22.65 2.10
CA ASP A 191 14.25 -24.03 2.27
C ASP A 191 13.52 -24.31 3.59
N LYS A 192 13.88 -23.62 4.66
CA LYS A 192 13.22 -23.71 5.96
C LYS A 192 11.92 -22.95 5.98
N GLU A 193 11.94 -21.73 5.46
CA GLU A 193 10.78 -20.84 5.51
C GLU A 193 9.66 -21.25 4.55
N ILE A 194 9.98 -21.81 3.38
CA ILE A 194 8.96 -22.41 2.51
C ILE A 194 8.14 -23.47 3.26
N LYS A 195 8.79 -24.34 4.02
CA LYS A 195 8.11 -25.35 4.82
C LYS A 195 7.26 -24.75 5.94
N GLU A 196 7.78 -23.70 6.59
CA GLU A 196 7.04 -23.01 7.65
C GLU A 196 5.82 -22.28 7.11
N ILE A 197 5.97 -21.55 6.00
CA ILE A 197 4.85 -20.89 5.30
C ILE A 197 3.82 -21.92 4.87
N HIS A 198 4.23 -23.01 4.24
CA HIS A 198 3.33 -24.10 3.83
C HIS A 198 2.52 -24.62 5.00
N ASN A 199 3.19 -24.98 6.12
CA ASN A 199 2.54 -25.53 7.31
C ASN A 199 1.56 -24.52 7.96
N LYS A 200 1.90 -23.23 7.97
CA LYS A 200 1.03 -22.17 8.50
C LYS A 200 -0.21 -21.99 7.61
N ILE A 201 -0.03 -21.92 6.29
CA ILE A 201 -1.13 -21.82 5.34
C ILE A 201 -2.04 -23.06 5.41
N GLU A 202 -1.47 -24.24 5.53
CA GLU A 202 -2.24 -25.49 5.65
C GLU A 202 -3.11 -25.51 6.91
N LYS A 203 -2.60 -25.07 8.05
CA LYS A 203 -3.39 -24.94 9.29
C LYS A 203 -4.56 -23.97 9.12
N ASP A 204 -4.32 -22.83 8.47
CA ASP A 204 -5.35 -21.82 8.26
C ASP A 204 -6.39 -22.25 7.21
N THR A 205 -5.98 -23.03 6.20
CA THR A 205 -6.87 -23.49 5.12
C THR A 205 -7.77 -24.65 5.54
N ASN A 206 -7.32 -25.50 6.45
CA ASN A 206 -8.15 -26.59 6.99
C ASN A 206 -9.46 -26.07 7.61
N ASN A 207 -9.45 -24.85 8.12
CA ASN A 207 -10.65 -24.18 8.65
C ASN A 207 -11.54 -23.54 7.56
N ALA A 208 -11.02 -23.30 6.35
CA ALA A 208 -11.67 -22.48 5.32
C ALA A 208 -12.02 -23.22 4.02
N LYS A 209 -11.80 -24.55 3.94
CA LYS A 209 -12.01 -25.38 2.72
C LYS A 209 -11.30 -24.86 1.45
N LEU A 210 -10.17 -24.16 1.60
CA LEU A 210 -9.36 -23.67 0.50
C LEU A 210 -8.25 -24.68 0.15
N ASP A 211 -7.93 -24.81 -1.14
CA ASP A 211 -6.81 -25.65 -1.55
C ASP A 211 -5.47 -24.96 -1.29
N THR A 212 -4.71 -25.49 -0.33
CA THR A 212 -3.36 -25.01 0.01
C THR A 212 -2.44 -25.00 -1.20
N LYS A 213 -2.55 -25.98 -2.10
CA LYS A 213 -1.71 -26.06 -3.30
C LYS A 213 -1.96 -24.89 -4.24
N ASP A 214 -3.19 -24.45 -4.39
CA ASP A 214 -3.52 -23.31 -5.25
C ASP A 214 -3.04 -21.99 -4.63
N LEU A 215 -3.09 -21.85 -3.32
CA LEU A 215 -2.51 -20.70 -2.65
C LEU A 215 -0.98 -20.65 -2.80
N MET A 216 -0.30 -21.79 -2.63
CA MET A 216 1.15 -21.84 -2.78
C MET A 216 1.64 -21.51 -4.19
N LYS A 217 0.85 -21.77 -5.24
CA LYS A 217 1.17 -21.37 -6.62
C LYS A 217 1.26 -19.85 -6.81
N LYS A 218 0.62 -19.08 -5.92
CA LYS A 218 0.68 -17.63 -5.96
C LYS A 218 2.02 -17.07 -5.46
N ILE A 219 2.86 -17.88 -4.80
CA ILE A 219 4.13 -17.41 -4.25
C ILE A 219 5.28 -17.86 -5.15
N LYS A 220 5.99 -16.87 -5.69
CA LYS A 220 7.29 -17.06 -6.31
C LYS A 220 8.37 -16.80 -5.28
N PHE A 221 9.22 -17.78 -5.06
CA PHE A 221 10.29 -17.71 -4.08
C PHE A 221 11.60 -17.33 -4.77
N TYR A 222 12.33 -16.38 -4.17
CA TYR A 222 13.63 -15.90 -4.62
C TYR A 222 14.60 -15.85 -3.45
N LYS A 223 15.86 -16.27 -3.67
CA LYS A 223 16.92 -16.20 -2.65
C LYS A 223 17.46 -14.81 -2.46
N SER A 224 17.40 -14.01 -3.51
CA SER A 224 17.89 -12.62 -3.53
C SER A 224 17.14 -11.78 -4.56
N ILE A 225 17.34 -10.46 -4.46
CA ILE A 225 16.82 -9.50 -5.43
C ILE A 225 17.43 -9.76 -6.82
N ASP A 226 18.73 -10.09 -6.88
CA ASP A 226 19.40 -10.38 -8.15
C ASP A 226 18.79 -11.58 -8.86
N GLU A 227 18.45 -12.64 -8.12
CA GLU A 227 17.72 -13.77 -8.68
C GLU A 227 16.36 -13.36 -9.22
N MET A 228 15.63 -12.52 -8.47
CA MET A 228 14.34 -12.00 -8.90
C MET A 228 14.46 -11.17 -10.19
N LEU A 229 15.40 -10.23 -10.25
CA LEU A 229 15.64 -9.38 -11.43
C LEU A 229 16.07 -10.18 -12.64
N SER A 230 16.88 -11.23 -12.48
CA SER A 230 17.32 -12.09 -13.58
C SER A 230 16.19 -12.87 -14.25
N LYS A 231 15.00 -12.93 -13.62
CA LYS A 231 13.81 -13.65 -14.12
C LYS A 231 12.71 -12.70 -14.63
N LEU A 232 12.94 -11.38 -14.59
CA LEU A 232 12.06 -10.36 -15.16
C LEU A 232 12.21 -10.24 -16.69
#